data_152e3b89f02106b5300467435b4c3084
#
_entry.id   152e3b89f02106b5300467435b4c3084
#
_cell.length_a   1.000
_cell.length_b   1.000
_cell.length_c   1.000
_cell.angle_alpha   90.00
_cell.angle_beta   90.00
_cell.angle_gamma   90.00
#
_symmetry.space_group_name_H-M   'P 1'
#
loop_
_entity.id
_entity.type
_entity.pdbx_description
1 polymer ?
#
loop_
_entity_poly.entity_id
_entity_poly.type
_entity_poly.pdbx_seq_one_letter_code
_entity_poly.pdbx_strand_id
1 'polypeptide(L)'
;MVEAVETINSIAKKTFKGSVIVEKVPYPLSSGYLKLWNANPKDNPAITFNYFKEPEDLRECVLGMSTIMNVIDTYPFSKFWYRNMTMQALIDIMVSLL
;
A
#
# COMPACT_ATOMS: atom_id res chain seq x y z
N MET A 1 1.36 -0.02 12.15
CA MET A 1 0.01 0.42 11.76
C MET A 1 -0.24 1.90 12.04
N VAL A 2 0.09 2.43 13.20
CA VAL A 2 -0.07 3.86 13.53
C VAL A 2 0.75 4.76 12.60
N GLU A 3 2.03 4.42 12.35
CA GLU A 3 2.88 5.16 11.40
C GLU A 3 2.31 5.20 9.99
N ALA A 4 1.75 4.09 9.51
CA ALA A 4 1.14 4.05 8.18
C ALA A 4 -0.08 4.99 8.09
N VAL A 5 -0.91 5.02 9.13
CA VAL A 5 -2.07 5.92 9.19
C VAL A 5 -1.64 7.38 9.24
N GLU A 6 -0.62 7.71 10.02
CA GLU A 6 -0.07 9.06 10.10
C GLU A 6 0.53 9.50 8.76
N THR A 7 1.24 8.60 8.09
CA THR A 7 1.79 8.87 6.75
C THR A 7 0.67 9.12 5.74
N ILE A 8 -0.36 8.29 5.72
CA ILE A 8 -1.53 8.46 4.85
C ILE A 8 -2.21 9.80 5.13
N ASN A 9 -2.41 10.14 6.38
CA ASN A 9 -3.02 11.41 6.77
C ASN A 9 -2.16 12.60 6.35
N SER A 10 -0.84 12.50 6.47
CA SER A 10 0.09 13.53 6.03
C SER A 10 0.03 13.73 4.51
N ILE A 11 -0.01 12.64 3.75
CA ILE A 11 -0.16 12.67 2.29
C ILE A 11 -1.51 13.27 1.91
N ALA A 12 -2.58 12.85 2.56
CA ALA A 12 -3.92 13.38 2.32
C ALA A 12 -4.01 14.88 2.58
N LYS A 13 -3.36 15.38 3.62
CA LYS A 13 -3.29 16.82 3.89
C LYS A 13 -2.54 17.61 2.82
N LYS A 14 -1.49 17.01 2.25
CA LYS A 14 -0.68 17.64 1.19
C LYS A 14 -1.35 17.58 -0.18
N THR A 15 -2.14 16.55 -0.40
CA THR A 15 -2.75 16.25 -1.72
C THR A 15 -4.27 16.17 -1.67
N PHE A 16 -4.90 16.96 -0.80
CA PHE A 16 -6.35 16.90 -0.56
C PHE A 16 -7.23 17.07 -1.83
N LYS A 17 -6.70 17.61 -2.92
CA LYS A 17 -7.36 17.71 -4.23
C LYS A 17 -7.02 16.55 -5.16
N GLY A 18 -6.26 15.57 -4.68
CA GLY A 18 -5.84 14.42 -5.47
C GLY A 18 -6.81 13.26 -5.38
N SER A 19 -6.60 12.28 -6.24
CA SER A 19 -7.23 10.98 -6.18
C SER A 19 -6.24 9.92 -5.71
N VAL A 20 -6.76 8.85 -5.15
CA VAL A 20 -5.95 7.70 -4.73
C VAL A 20 -6.30 6.51 -5.59
N ILE A 21 -5.30 5.86 -6.17
CA ILE A 21 -5.45 4.57 -6.82
C ILE A 21 -4.91 3.52 -5.86
N VAL A 22 -5.73 2.54 -5.53
CA VAL A 22 -5.37 1.49 -4.58
C VAL A 22 -5.20 0.18 -5.32
N GLU A 23 -4.07 -0.47 -5.09
CA GLU A 23 -3.83 -1.82 -5.52
C GLU A 23 -4.14 -2.80 -4.39
N LYS A 24 -4.72 -3.93 -4.75
CA LYS A 24 -5.00 -5.02 -3.82
C LYS A 24 -4.52 -6.33 -4.41
N VAL A 25 -3.78 -7.10 -3.63
CA VAL A 25 -3.45 -8.49 -3.95
C VAL A 25 -4.55 -9.38 -3.38
N PRO A 26 -5.47 -9.92 -4.23
CA PRO A 26 -6.68 -10.56 -3.73
C PRO A 26 -6.46 -11.95 -3.15
N TYR A 27 -5.43 -12.65 -3.60
CA TYR A 27 -5.13 -14.03 -3.19
C TYR A 27 -3.66 -14.19 -2.81
N PRO A 28 -3.22 -13.58 -1.70
CA PRO A 28 -1.84 -13.72 -1.27
C PRO A 28 -1.54 -15.16 -0.83
N LEU A 29 -0.33 -15.61 -1.11
CA LEU A 29 0.20 -16.89 -0.63
C LEU A 29 0.71 -16.77 0.81
N SER A 30 1.13 -15.56 1.20
CA SER A 30 1.60 -15.30 2.56
C SER A 30 0.46 -15.42 3.55
N SER A 31 0.73 -16.00 4.69
CA SER A 31 -0.21 -16.11 5.80
C SER A 31 0.47 -15.81 7.12
N GLY A 32 -0.27 -15.15 7.99
CA GLY A 32 0.15 -14.91 9.35
C GLY A 32 -0.55 -15.83 10.34
N TYR A 33 -0.33 -15.55 11.60
CA TYR A 33 -0.97 -16.32 12.68
C TYR A 33 -1.19 -15.43 13.91
N LEU A 34 -2.04 -15.93 14.78
CA LEU A 34 -2.34 -15.33 16.07
C LEU A 34 -2.05 -16.37 17.16
N LYS A 35 -1.34 -15.95 18.19
CA LYS A 35 -1.06 -16.79 19.35
C LYS A 35 -1.51 -16.09 20.63
N LEU A 36 -2.09 -16.87 21.55
CA LEU A 36 -2.38 -16.39 22.88
C LEU A 36 -1.12 -16.49 23.76
N TRP A 37 -0.85 -15.45 24.53
CA TRP A 37 0.21 -15.45 25.54
C TRP A 37 -0.14 -16.27 26.77
N ASN A 38 -1.44 -16.23 27.16
CA ASN A 38 -1.98 -16.86 28.35
C ASN A 38 -3.49 -17.05 28.20
N ALA A 39 -4.13 -17.51 29.25
CA ALA A 39 -5.58 -17.74 29.29
C ALA A 39 -6.39 -16.50 29.70
N ASN A 40 -5.75 -15.36 29.95
CA ASN A 40 -6.45 -14.14 30.34
C ASN A 40 -7.09 -13.46 29.11
N PRO A 41 -8.44 -13.36 29.01
CA PRO A 41 -9.09 -12.77 27.85
C PRO A 41 -8.87 -11.26 27.71
N LYS A 42 -8.33 -10.58 28.73
CA LYS A 42 -8.01 -9.16 28.70
C LYS A 42 -6.65 -8.86 28.07
N ASP A 43 -5.78 -9.87 27.96
CA ASP A 43 -4.48 -9.69 27.35
C ASP A 43 -4.59 -9.82 25.84
N ASN A 44 -3.97 -8.88 25.13
CA ASN A 44 -3.95 -8.91 23.67
C ASN A 44 -3.12 -10.10 23.17
N PRO A 45 -3.59 -10.81 22.14
CA PRO A 45 -2.82 -11.88 21.51
C PRO A 45 -1.61 -11.34 20.76
N ALA A 46 -0.63 -12.18 20.55
CA ALA A 46 0.47 -11.92 19.63
C ALA A 46 -0.01 -12.15 18.20
N ILE A 47 0.08 -11.14 17.36
CA ILE A 47 -0.33 -11.21 15.95
C ILE A 47 0.91 -11.08 15.08
N THR A 48 1.09 -12.03 14.18
CA THR A 48 2.15 -12.01 13.16
C THR A 48 1.50 -12.00 11.79
N PHE A 49 1.61 -10.90 11.06
CA PHE A 49 0.95 -10.73 9.76
C PHE A 49 1.69 -11.45 8.64
N ASN A 50 3.01 -11.44 8.63
CA ASN A 50 3.85 -12.02 7.57
C ASN A 50 3.54 -11.46 6.17
N TYR A 51 3.23 -10.18 6.05
CA TYR A 51 3.02 -9.56 4.76
C TYR A 51 4.26 -9.72 3.87
N PHE A 52 4.03 -10.12 2.62
CA PHE A 52 5.10 -10.32 1.63
C PHE A 52 6.17 -11.33 2.02
N LYS A 53 5.83 -12.27 2.89
CA LYS A 53 6.75 -13.36 3.25
C LYS A 53 7.06 -14.25 2.04
N GLU A 54 6.05 -14.53 1.22
CA GLU A 54 6.22 -15.28 -0.01
C GLU A 54 6.60 -14.32 -1.15
N PRO A 55 7.70 -14.58 -1.89
CA PRO A 55 8.18 -13.69 -2.95
C PRO A 55 7.16 -13.43 -4.06
N GLU A 56 6.27 -14.37 -4.30
CA GLU A 56 5.21 -14.25 -5.30
C GLU A 56 4.27 -13.09 -5.00
N ASP A 57 3.96 -12.85 -3.74
CA ASP A 57 3.06 -11.76 -3.33
C ASP A 57 3.68 -10.40 -3.69
N LEU A 58 4.98 -10.25 -3.46
CA LEU A 58 5.69 -9.03 -3.82
C LEU A 58 5.73 -8.86 -5.33
N ARG A 59 5.98 -9.95 -6.07
CA ARG A 59 5.99 -9.91 -7.54
C ARG A 59 4.64 -9.50 -8.11
N GLU A 60 3.56 -10.06 -7.60
CA GLU A 60 2.20 -9.68 -8.01
C GLU A 60 1.92 -8.20 -7.71
N CYS A 61 2.34 -7.71 -6.55
CA CYS A 61 2.22 -6.32 -6.19
C CYS A 61 2.99 -5.41 -7.16
N VAL A 62 4.22 -5.75 -7.50
CA VAL A 62 5.05 -4.97 -8.44
C VAL A 62 4.43 -4.96 -9.84
N LEU A 63 3.90 -6.10 -10.30
CA LEU A 63 3.20 -6.19 -11.60
C LEU A 63 1.96 -5.30 -11.61
N GLY A 64 1.18 -5.31 -10.54
CA GLY A 64 0.02 -4.43 -10.39
C GLY A 64 0.39 -2.95 -10.40
N MET A 65 1.46 -2.58 -9.73
CA MET A 65 2.01 -1.23 -9.76
C MET A 65 2.41 -0.80 -11.17
N SER A 66 3.07 -1.69 -11.92
CA SER A 66 3.42 -1.42 -13.31
C SER A 66 2.18 -1.19 -14.18
N THR A 67 1.12 -1.95 -13.96
CA THR A 67 -0.15 -1.76 -14.66
C THR A 67 -0.77 -0.39 -14.34
N ILE A 68 -0.78 0.00 -13.08
CA ILE A 68 -1.26 1.32 -12.65
C ILE A 68 -0.44 2.43 -13.33
N MET A 69 0.87 2.29 -13.35
CA MET A 69 1.77 3.27 -13.99
C MET A 69 1.47 3.41 -15.49
N ASN A 70 1.24 2.29 -16.17
CA ASN A 70 0.88 2.31 -17.58
C ASN A 70 -0.47 3.01 -17.83
N VAL A 71 -1.45 2.81 -16.96
CA VAL A 71 -2.76 3.49 -17.04
C VAL A 71 -2.60 4.99 -16.83
N ILE A 72 -1.80 5.38 -15.85
CA ILE A 72 -1.55 6.78 -15.51
C ILE A 72 -0.84 7.50 -16.67
N ASP A 73 0.04 6.82 -17.40
CA ASP A 73 0.76 7.38 -18.55
C ASP A 73 -0.09 7.51 -19.81
N THR A 74 -1.31 6.99 -19.82
CA THR A 74 -2.19 7.13 -21.00
C THR A 74 -2.62 8.58 -21.20
N TYR A 75 -2.85 8.97 -22.44
CA TYR A 75 -3.31 10.32 -22.79
C TYR A 75 -4.63 10.70 -22.10
N PRO A 76 -5.66 9.84 -22.07
CA PRO A 76 -6.90 10.18 -21.36
C PRO A 76 -6.70 10.48 -19.88
N PHE A 77 -5.81 9.76 -19.22
CA PHE A 77 -5.52 9.94 -17.81
C PHE A 77 -4.69 11.21 -17.55
N SER A 78 -3.84 11.60 -18.50
CA SER A 78 -2.97 12.78 -18.37
C SER A 78 -3.74 14.08 -18.15
N LYS A 79 -5.01 14.14 -18.53
CA LYS A 79 -5.88 15.29 -18.31
C LYS A 79 -6.20 15.56 -16.84
N PHE A 80 -6.00 14.56 -15.97
CA PHE A 80 -6.27 14.64 -14.54
C PHE A 80 -5.02 14.90 -13.72
N TRP A 81 -3.85 14.96 -14.35
CA TRP A 81 -2.58 15.17 -13.67
C TRP A 81 -2.34 16.64 -13.36
N TYR A 82 -1.79 16.89 -12.17
CA TYR A 82 -1.12 18.15 -11.92
C TYR A 82 0.28 18.11 -12.53
N ARG A 83 0.71 19.21 -13.15
CA ARG A 83 1.97 19.32 -13.90
C ARG A 83 3.22 18.99 -13.06
N ASN A 84 3.12 19.07 -11.74
CA ASN A 84 4.26 18.87 -10.83
C ASN A 84 4.34 17.46 -10.24
N MET A 85 3.43 16.55 -10.62
CA MET A 85 3.46 15.20 -10.13
C MET A 85 4.30 14.33 -11.06
N THR A 86 5.49 13.95 -10.60
CA THR A 86 6.35 13.05 -11.35
C THR A 86 6.07 11.60 -10.97
N MET A 87 6.37 10.68 -11.89
CA MET A 87 6.29 9.24 -11.62
C MET A 87 7.18 8.87 -10.41
N GLN A 88 8.34 9.50 -10.28
CA GLN A 88 9.23 9.27 -9.16
C GLN A 88 8.57 9.65 -7.82
N ALA A 89 7.84 10.76 -7.78
CA ALA A 89 7.12 11.16 -6.57
C ALA A 89 6.07 10.13 -6.16
N LEU A 90 5.36 9.52 -7.12
CA LEU A 90 4.42 8.43 -6.85
C LEU A 90 5.13 7.20 -6.31
N ILE A 91 6.24 6.81 -6.93
CA ILE A 91 7.03 5.67 -6.47
C ILE A 91 7.53 5.91 -5.04
N ASP A 92 8.04 7.09 -4.75
CA ASP A 92 8.55 7.45 -3.43
C ASP A 92 7.45 7.38 -2.36
N ILE A 93 6.24 7.83 -2.68
CA ILE A 93 5.07 7.71 -1.81
C ILE A 93 4.73 6.24 -1.57
N MET A 94 4.69 5.43 -2.61
CA MET A 94 4.36 4.01 -2.51
C MET A 94 5.40 3.25 -1.71
N VAL A 95 6.67 3.50 -1.93
CA VAL A 95 7.78 2.89 -1.17
C VAL A 95 7.72 3.29 0.30
N SER A 96 7.35 4.53 0.62
CA SER A 96 7.23 4.99 2.01
C SER A 96 6.08 4.31 2.77
N LEU A 97 5.11 3.71 2.07
CA LEU A 97 3.99 2.99 2.67
C LEU A 97 4.30 1.50 2.94
N LEU A 98 5.38 1.00 2.38
CA LEU A 98 5.83 -0.38 2.61
C LEU A 98 6.69 -0.47 3.87
#